data_199ff2caa4e860662ec87f931ae20b11
#
_entry.id   199ff2caa4e860662ec87f931ae20b11
#
_cell.length_a   1.000
_cell.length_b   1.000
_cell.length_c   1.000
_cell.angle_alpha   90.00
_cell.angle_beta   90.00
_cell.angle_gamma   90.00
#
_symmetry.space_group_name_H-M   'P 1'
#
loop_
_entity.id
_entity.type
_entity.pdbx_description
1 polymer ?
#
loop_
_entity_poly.entity_id
_entity_poly.type
_entity_poly.pdbx_seq_one_letter_code
_entity_poly.pdbx_strand_id
1 'polypeptide(L)'
;GYAKDYVEYMWLILQQDTPEDFVIATGEQHSVREFCYEAFKAVGIDLEFKGEGANEIGVDKSTGRILIEVSSDFYRPTDVVNLWGDPTKAKQKLGWDPARMTSFKDLVRIMVEADMAKVAAERAGEQVKLNLAEYLEKGIVK
;
A
#
# COMPACT_ATOMS: atom_id res chain seq x y z
N GLY A 1 -3.07 -4.82 -1.07
CA GLY A 1 -2.85 -4.72 -2.53
C GLY A 1 -3.32 -3.38 -3.10
N TYR A 2 -3.12 -3.18 -4.39
CA TYR A 2 -3.48 -1.94 -5.07
C TYR A 2 -4.99 -1.85 -5.30
N ALA A 3 -5.60 -0.72 -4.93
CA ALA A 3 -7.05 -0.55 -5.01
C ALA A 3 -7.63 -0.79 -6.42
N LYS A 4 -6.91 -0.41 -7.47
CA LYS A 4 -7.31 -0.63 -8.86
C LYS A 4 -7.51 -2.12 -9.17
N ASP A 5 -6.60 -2.97 -8.72
CA ASP A 5 -6.68 -4.42 -8.93
C ASP A 5 -7.91 -5.01 -8.23
N TYR A 6 -8.22 -4.51 -7.03
CA TYR A 6 -9.37 -4.99 -6.24
C TYR A 6 -10.71 -4.55 -6.83
N VAL A 7 -10.81 -3.33 -7.35
CA VAL A 7 -12.04 -2.80 -7.94
C VAL A 7 -12.45 -3.61 -9.17
N GLU A 8 -11.50 -4.08 -9.98
CA GLU A 8 -11.79 -4.95 -11.12
C GLU A 8 -12.48 -6.24 -10.67
N TYR A 9 -12.00 -6.86 -9.59
CA TYR A 9 -12.61 -8.09 -9.06
C TYR A 9 -13.92 -7.84 -8.33
N MET A 10 -14.12 -6.68 -7.73
CA MET A 10 -15.44 -6.27 -7.22
C MET A 10 -16.48 -6.26 -8.35
N TRP A 11 -16.10 -5.75 -9.53
CA TRP A 11 -16.95 -5.78 -10.70
C TRP A 11 -17.21 -7.23 -11.18
N LEU A 12 -16.17 -8.07 -11.25
CA LEU A 12 -16.29 -9.48 -11.65
C LEU A 12 -17.19 -10.29 -10.71
N ILE A 13 -17.16 -10.02 -9.41
CA ILE A 13 -18.08 -10.64 -8.43
C ILE A 13 -19.53 -10.36 -8.80
N LEU A 14 -19.83 -9.14 -9.22
CA LEU A 14 -21.19 -8.74 -9.61
C LEU A 14 -21.64 -9.32 -10.95
N GLN A 15 -20.73 -9.87 -11.76
CA GLN A 15 -21.05 -10.52 -13.05
C GLN A 15 -21.36 -12.02 -12.88
N GLN A 16 -21.29 -12.56 -11.66
CA GLN A 16 -21.59 -13.99 -11.45
C GLN A 16 -23.11 -14.24 -11.46
N ASP A 17 -23.50 -15.35 -12.07
CA ASP A 17 -24.91 -15.78 -12.17
C ASP A 17 -25.53 -16.06 -10.79
N THR A 18 -24.70 -16.52 -9.85
CA THR A 18 -25.12 -16.86 -8.49
C THR A 18 -24.35 -15.99 -7.51
N PRO A 19 -25.04 -15.27 -6.60
CA PRO A 19 -24.39 -14.48 -5.55
C PRO A 19 -23.61 -15.38 -4.58
N GLU A 20 -22.34 -15.06 -4.39
CA GLU A 20 -21.45 -15.79 -3.47
C GLU A 20 -20.46 -14.83 -2.81
N ASP A 21 -19.99 -15.22 -1.60
CA ASP A 21 -18.94 -14.49 -0.89
C ASP A 21 -17.56 -14.90 -1.42
N PHE A 22 -16.67 -13.92 -1.62
CA PHE A 22 -15.30 -14.13 -2.06
C PHE A 22 -14.30 -13.40 -1.15
N VAL A 23 -13.19 -14.07 -0.88
CA VAL A 23 -12.02 -13.44 -0.26
C VAL A 23 -11.04 -13.08 -1.37
N ILE A 24 -10.76 -11.79 -1.52
CA ILE A 24 -9.77 -11.28 -2.45
C ILE A 24 -8.51 -10.91 -1.64
N ALA A 25 -7.47 -11.71 -1.78
CA ALA A 25 -6.21 -11.54 -1.07
C ALA A 25 -5.03 -11.94 -1.96
N THR A 26 -3.87 -11.32 -1.76
CA THR A 26 -2.67 -11.62 -2.55
C THR A 26 -2.01 -12.94 -2.13
N GLY A 27 -2.25 -13.41 -0.90
CA GLY A 27 -1.55 -14.55 -0.33
C GLY A 27 -0.15 -14.20 0.16
N GLU A 28 0.19 -12.91 0.19
CA GLU A 28 1.44 -12.37 0.72
C GLU A 28 1.16 -11.49 1.92
N GLN A 29 2.08 -11.49 2.87
CA GLN A 29 2.01 -10.66 4.07
C GLN A 29 3.28 -9.84 4.18
N HIS A 30 3.11 -8.55 4.44
CA HIS A 30 4.21 -7.60 4.61
C HIS A 30 4.05 -6.85 5.92
N SER A 31 5.15 -6.63 6.61
CA SER A 31 5.16 -5.82 7.82
C SER A 31 5.14 -4.32 7.49
N VAL A 32 4.67 -3.51 8.45
CA VAL A 32 4.79 -2.04 8.36
C VAL A 32 6.25 -1.62 8.22
N ARG A 33 7.17 -2.35 8.88
CA ARG A 33 8.61 -2.11 8.78
C ARG A 33 9.14 -2.32 7.35
N GLU A 34 8.71 -3.39 6.65
CA GLU A 34 9.04 -3.60 5.23
C GLU A 34 8.49 -2.48 4.35
N PHE A 35 7.25 -2.02 4.63
CA PHE A 35 6.67 -0.89 3.92
C PHE A 35 7.54 0.37 4.08
N CYS A 36 7.97 0.68 5.30
CA CYS A 36 8.86 1.81 5.56
C CYS A 36 10.19 1.67 4.81
N TYR A 37 10.83 0.49 4.83
CA TYR A 37 12.07 0.26 4.10
C TYR A 37 11.91 0.53 2.61
N GLU A 38 10.91 -0.03 1.96
CA GLU A 38 10.72 0.16 0.53
C GLU A 38 10.33 1.61 0.19
N ALA A 39 9.56 2.29 1.06
CA ALA A 39 9.19 3.69 0.86
C ALA A 39 10.39 4.63 0.94
N PHE A 40 11.22 4.51 1.97
CA PHE A 40 12.42 5.33 2.10
C PHE A 40 13.48 5.02 1.03
N LYS A 41 13.62 3.75 0.66
CA LYS A 41 14.48 3.33 -0.43
C LYS A 41 14.07 3.94 -1.78
N ALA A 42 12.76 4.08 -2.04
CA ALA A 42 12.27 4.71 -3.27
C ALA A 42 12.71 6.18 -3.41
N VAL A 43 13.03 6.87 -2.31
CA VAL A 43 13.56 8.24 -2.29
C VAL A 43 15.07 8.30 -1.98
N GLY A 44 15.78 7.17 -2.05
CA GLY A 44 17.23 7.12 -1.90
C GLY A 44 17.74 7.19 -0.45
N ILE A 45 16.87 6.91 0.54
CA ILE A 45 17.22 6.91 1.96
C ILE A 45 17.41 5.47 2.43
N ASP A 46 18.54 5.15 3.05
CA ASP A 46 18.82 3.86 3.69
C ASP A 46 18.35 3.91 5.17
N LEU A 47 17.18 3.34 5.42
CA LEU A 47 16.54 3.35 6.73
C LEU A 47 17.09 2.21 7.61
N GLU A 48 17.31 2.48 8.90
CA GLU A 48 17.66 1.50 9.92
C GLU A 48 16.74 1.64 11.13
N PHE A 49 16.19 0.52 11.61
CA PHE A 49 15.40 0.51 12.84
C PHE A 49 16.28 0.23 14.06
N LYS A 50 16.05 0.96 15.16
CA LYS A 50 16.75 0.82 16.45
C LYS A 50 15.74 0.85 17.58
N GLY A 51 16.01 0.09 18.64
CA GLY A 51 15.09 -0.06 19.77
C GLY A 51 14.03 -1.11 19.52
N GLU A 52 13.07 -1.21 20.45
CA GLU A 52 11.99 -2.19 20.43
C GLU A 52 10.68 -1.60 20.97
N GLY A 53 9.54 -2.09 20.47
CA GLY A 53 8.22 -1.73 20.94
C GLY A 53 7.95 -0.23 20.83
N ALA A 54 7.51 0.41 21.92
CA ALA A 54 7.20 1.84 21.95
C ALA A 54 8.43 2.75 21.81
N ASN A 55 9.64 2.21 22.02
CA ASN A 55 10.90 2.95 21.89
C ASN A 55 11.61 2.69 20.56
N GLU A 56 10.95 2.02 19.62
CA GLU A 56 11.53 1.78 18.30
C GLU A 56 11.53 3.07 17.48
N ILE A 57 12.67 3.35 16.84
CA ILE A 57 12.85 4.48 15.93
C ILE A 57 13.43 4.01 14.59
N GLY A 58 13.06 4.68 13.51
CA GLY A 58 13.69 4.54 12.20
C GLY A 58 14.62 5.71 11.93
N VAL A 59 15.88 5.43 11.61
CA VAL A 59 16.91 6.46 11.36
C VAL A 59 17.48 6.32 9.94
N ASP A 60 17.82 7.44 9.33
CA ASP A 60 18.66 7.46 8.13
C ASP A 60 20.09 7.09 8.52
N LYS A 61 20.60 6.00 7.96
CA LYS A 61 21.99 5.52 8.25
C LYS A 61 23.07 6.53 7.90
N SER A 62 22.82 7.33 6.86
CA SER A 62 23.82 8.28 6.35
C SER A 62 23.97 9.51 7.23
N THR A 63 22.86 9.98 7.81
CA THR A 63 22.82 11.24 8.57
C THR A 63 22.58 11.05 10.08
N GLY A 64 22.11 9.87 10.49
CA GLY A 64 21.66 9.60 11.86
C GLY A 64 20.34 10.28 12.23
N ARG A 65 19.67 10.95 11.28
CA ARG A 65 18.41 11.66 11.54
C ARG A 65 17.29 10.66 11.81
N ILE A 66 16.50 10.90 12.85
CA ILE A 66 15.29 10.17 13.16
C ILE A 66 14.21 10.57 12.13
N LEU A 67 13.64 9.57 11.46
CA LEU A 67 12.62 9.73 10.41
C LEU A 67 11.29 9.09 10.79
N ILE A 68 11.32 8.08 11.68
CA ILE A 68 10.14 7.35 12.16
C ILE A 68 10.24 7.22 13.68
N GLU A 69 9.11 7.42 14.33
CA GLU A 69 8.95 7.19 15.78
C GLU A 69 7.63 6.47 16.04
N VAL A 70 7.59 5.63 17.08
CA VAL A 70 6.36 5.03 17.56
C VAL A 70 5.66 6.03 18.48
N SER A 71 4.46 6.49 18.10
CA SER A 71 3.66 7.39 18.94
C SER A 71 2.91 6.61 20.01
N SER A 72 3.01 7.06 21.26
CA SER A 72 2.23 6.53 22.38
C SER A 72 0.72 6.61 22.16
N ASP A 73 0.25 7.64 21.43
CA ASP A 73 -1.16 7.88 21.16
C ASP A 73 -1.78 6.84 20.24
N PHE A 74 -0.97 6.20 19.39
CA PHE A 74 -1.38 5.17 18.44
C PHE A 74 -0.89 3.77 18.81
N TYR A 75 -0.08 3.65 19.85
CA TYR A 75 0.44 2.35 20.28
C TYR A 75 -0.66 1.46 20.84
N ARG A 76 -0.79 0.26 20.27
CA ARG A 76 -1.74 -0.76 20.73
C ARG A 76 -0.97 -1.93 21.33
N PRO A 77 -1.17 -2.25 22.62
CA PRO A 77 -0.45 -3.35 23.28
C PRO A 77 -0.88 -4.73 22.78
N THR A 78 -2.10 -4.83 22.22
CA THR A 78 -2.63 -6.06 21.64
C THR A 78 -2.99 -5.79 20.18
N ASP A 79 -2.15 -6.24 19.27
CA ASP A 79 -2.43 -6.21 17.84
C ASP A 79 -2.46 -7.63 17.28
N VAL A 80 -3.17 -7.83 16.18
CA VAL A 80 -3.26 -9.15 15.52
C VAL A 80 -1.93 -9.44 14.84
N VAL A 81 -1.28 -10.52 15.24
CA VAL A 81 0.06 -10.89 14.74
C VAL A 81 0.03 -11.23 13.26
N ASN A 82 -1.03 -11.89 12.79
CA ASN A 82 -1.18 -12.28 11.40
C ASN A 82 -2.64 -12.13 10.94
N LEU A 83 -2.82 -11.46 9.80
CA LEU A 83 -4.08 -11.43 9.06
C LEU A 83 -3.82 -12.04 7.68
N TRP A 84 -4.34 -13.25 7.48
CA TRP A 84 -4.15 -14.01 6.25
C TRP A 84 -5.52 -14.32 5.61
N GLY A 85 -5.72 -13.87 4.39
CA GLY A 85 -6.90 -14.22 3.59
C GLY A 85 -6.58 -15.38 2.65
N ASP A 86 -7.47 -16.38 2.60
CA ASP A 86 -7.39 -17.47 1.62
C ASP A 86 -8.18 -17.11 0.35
N PRO A 87 -7.52 -16.82 -0.79
CA PRO A 87 -8.16 -16.46 -2.04
C PRO A 87 -8.50 -17.66 -2.92
N THR A 88 -8.42 -18.91 -2.45
CA THR A 88 -8.55 -20.11 -3.28
C THR A 88 -9.85 -20.12 -4.09
N LYS A 89 -10.98 -19.78 -3.49
CA LYS A 89 -12.26 -19.70 -4.19
C LYS A 89 -12.27 -18.63 -5.27
N ALA A 90 -11.69 -17.45 -5.00
CA ALA A 90 -11.57 -16.37 -5.97
C ALA A 90 -10.66 -16.76 -7.15
N LYS A 91 -9.57 -17.47 -6.90
CA LYS A 91 -8.69 -18.01 -7.95
C LYS A 91 -9.44 -18.96 -8.87
N GLN A 92 -10.24 -19.87 -8.32
CA GLN A 92 -10.95 -20.89 -9.07
C GLN A 92 -12.14 -20.36 -9.87
N LYS A 93 -12.91 -19.45 -9.29
CA LYS A 93 -14.17 -18.97 -9.88
C LYS A 93 -14.06 -17.65 -10.64
N LEU A 94 -13.23 -16.74 -10.18
CA LEU A 94 -13.07 -15.40 -10.76
C LEU A 94 -11.79 -15.23 -11.58
N GLY A 95 -10.89 -16.22 -11.56
CA GLY A 95 -9.58 -16.11 -12.17
C GLY A 95 -8.65 -15.12 -11.45
N TRP A 96 -8.87 -14.91 -10.12
CA TRP A 96 -7.97 -14.10 -9.31
C TRP A 96 -6.54 -14.63 -9.39
N ASP A 97 -5.62 -13.82 -9.91
CA ASP A 97 -4.22 -14.20 -10.04
C ASP A 97 -3.31 -13.10 -9.47
N PRO A 98 -2.89 -13.24 -8.21
CA PRO A 98 -2.00 -12.26 -7.56
C PRO A 98 -0.69 -12.00 -8.32
N ALA A 99 -0.20 -12.97 -9.09
CA ALA A 99 1.04 -12.79 -9.86
C ALA A 99 0.91 -11.78 -11.00
N ARG A 100 -0.34 -11.49 -11.43
CA ARG A 100 -0.65 -10.49 -12.46
C ARG A 100 -1.03 -9.13 -11.89
N MET A 101 -1.12 -9.04 -10.57
CA MET A 101 -1.48 -7.82 -9.85
C MET A 101 -0.24 -6.97 -9.57
N THR A 102 -0.48 -5.75 -9.13
CA THR A 102 0.58 -4.84 -8.70
C THR A 102 1.32 -5.43 -7.50
N SER A 103 2.63 -5.63 -7.64
CA SER A 103 3.45 -6.16 -6.55
C SER A 103 3.50 -5.19 -5.36
N PHE A 104 3.83 -5.70 -4.18
CA PHE A 104 3.98 -4.86 -2.99
C PHE A 104 4.99 -3.71 -3.22
N LYS A 105 6.14 -4.01 -3.81
CA LYS A 105 7.18 -3.01 -4.09
C LYS A 105 6.74 -1.97 -5.10
N ASP A 106 6.04 -2.38 -6.16
CA ASP A 106 5.51 -1.45 -7.15
C ASP A 106 4.42 -0.57 -6.55
N LEU A 107 3.56 -1.13 -5.70
CA LEU A 107 2.55 -0.35 -4.99
C LEU A 107 3.19 0.73 -4.11
N VAL A 108 4.19 0.37 -3.31
CA VAL A 108 4.92 1.33 -2.46
C VAL A 108 5.55 2.43 -3.31
N ARG A 109 6.21 2.06 -4.42
CA ARG A 109 6.81 3.02 -5.35
C ARG A 109 5.77 3.98 -5.94
N ILE A 110 4.64 3.46 -6.43
CA ILE A 110 3.53 4.27 -6.99
C ILE A 110 3.02 5.27 -5.95
N MET A 111 2.82 4.83 -4.70
CA MET A 111 2.36 5.70 -3.61
C MET A 111 3.37 6.80 -3.32
N VAL A 112 4.64 6.44 -3.15
CA VAL A 112 5.70 7.42 -2.84
C VAL A 112 5.88 8.44 -3.96
N GLU A 113 5.90 8.01 -5.23
CA GLU A 113 6.00 8.91 -6.38
C GLU A 113 4.82 9.91 -6.43
N ALA A 114 3.60 9.43 -6.19
CA ALA A 114 2.40 10.27 -6.16
C ALA A 114 2.44 11.30 -5.01
N ASP A 115 2.80 10.85 -3.80
CA ASP A 115 2.88 11.74 -2.64
C ASP A 115 4.02 12.76 -2.78
N MET A 116 5.18 12.37 -3.32
CA MET A 116 6.28 13.29 -3.60
C MET A 116 5.88 14.36 -4.61
N ALA A 117 5.17 13.98 -5.68
CA ALA A 117 4.66 14.95 -6.67
C ALA A 117 3.66 15.91 -6.03
N LYS A 118 2.74 15.39 -5.20
CA LYS A 118 1.74 16.20 -4.48
C LYS A 118 2.41 17.21 -3.53
N VAL A 119 3.34 16.76 -2.70
CA VAL A 119 4.06 17.63 -1.76
C VAL A 119 4.89 18.69 -2.50
N ALA A 120 5.51 18.33 -3.63
CA ALA A 120 6.25 19.28 -4.45
C ALA A 120 5.33 20.38 -5.01
N ALA A 121 4.15 20.00 -5.51
CA ALA A 121 3.16 20.96 -6.02
C ALA A 121 2.59 21.87 -4.92
N GLU A 122 2.27 21.29 -3.74
CA GLU A 122 1.82 22.08 -2.57
C GLU A 122 2.87 23.10 -2.12
N ARG A 123 4.15 22.73 -2.10
CA ARG A 123 5.25 23.64 -1.77
C ARG A 123 5.45 24.76 -2.81
N ALA A 124 5.14 24.46 -4.07
CA ALA A 124 5.18 25.47 -5.15
C ALA A 124 3.95 26.40 -5.14
N GLY A 125 2.98 26.23 -4.22
CA GLY A 125 1.75 27.00 -4.14
C GLY A 125 0.68 26.55 -5.15
N GLU A 126 0.83 25.38 -5.74
CA GLU A 126 -0.14 24.79 -6.63
C GLU A 126 -1.15 23.97 -5.84
N GLN A 127 -2.43 24.27 -5.97
CA GLN A 127 -3.48 23.38 -5.44
C GLN A 127 -3.63 22.19 -6.37
N VAL A 128 -3.28 21.01 -5.88
CA VAL A 128 -3.58 19.74 -6.58
C VAL A 128 -5.09 19.51 -6.54
N LYS A 129 -5.78 19.92 -7.60
CA LYS A 129 -7.18 19.55 -7.80
C LYS A 129 -7.20 18.08 -8.20
N LEU A 130 -7.78 17.22 -7.37
CA LEU A 130 -8.19 15.87 -7.76
C LEU A 130 -9.27 16.01 -8.86
N ASN A 131 -8.85 15.93 -10.10
CA ASN A 131 -9.76 15.95 -11.23
C ASN A 131 -10.05 14.51 -11.66
N LEU A 132 -11.16 13.96 -11.17
CA LEU A 132 -11.61 12.61 -11.50
C LEU A 132 -11.73 12.41 -13.02
N ALA A 133 -12.11 13.44 -13.78
CA ALA A 133 -12.18 13.39 -15.24
C ALA A 133 -10.81 13.09 -15.87
N GLU A 134 -9.73 13.66 -15.34
CA GLU A 134 -8.37 13.44 -15.85
C GLU A 134 -7.91 11.98 -15.61
N TYR A 135 -8.32 11.36 -14.52
CA TYR A 135 -8.05 9.95 -14.24
C TYR A 135 -8.81 9.02 -15.19
N LEU A 136 -10.06 9.38 -15.54
CA LEU A 136 -10.86 8.66 -16.53
C LEU A 136 -10.28 8.79 -17.94
N GLU A 137 -9.85 10.00 -18.34
CA GLU A 137 -9.25 10.25 -19.66
C GLU A 137 -7.89 9.53 -19.83
N LYS A 138 -7.08 9.44 -18.79
CA LYS A 138 -5.78 8.73 -18.82
C LYS A 138 -5.92 7.20 -18.73
N GLY A 139 -7.15 6.66 -18.63
CA GLY A 139 -7.40 5.22 -18.55
C GLY A 139 -6.86 4.56 -17.27
N ILE A 140 -6.61 5.35 -16.23
CA ILE A 140 -6.16 4.87 -14.92
C ILE A 140 -7.33 4.21 -14.18
N VAL A 141 -8.54 4.63 -14.50
CA VAL A 141 -9.79 3.96 -14.12
C VAL A 141 -10.55 3.69 -15.43
N LYS A 142 -10.87 2.43 -15.70
CA LYS A 142 -11.73 2.02 -16.84
C LYS A 142 -13.16 1.92 -16.35
#